data_82c475773ba4ab5ee930f7868a77ebe5
#
_entry.id   82c475773ba4ab5ee930f7868a77ebe5
#
_cell.length_a   1.000
_cell.length_b   1.000
_cell.length_c   1.000
_cell.angle_alpha   90.00
_cell.angle_beta   90.00
_cell.angle_gamma   90.00
#
_symmetry.space_group_name_H-M   'P 1'
#
loop_
_entity.id
_entity.type
_entity.pdbx_description
1 polymer ?
#
loop_
_entity_poly.entity_id
_entity_poly.type
_entity_poly.pdbx_seq_one_letter_code
_entity_poly.pdbx_strand_id
1 'polypeptide(L)'
;MSPALDPLSIRFAAHARASKSAVLDVGCGTGIATLAALARGAHVIAIDPDQDALRELLARTPTVQYPRLQVRAARLPDLNFKFAHFSAVHVSRVLHVLDGEALRRAFANFFRWLYPEGKLYISTLSPVGAFWSPFHAEYQQRVTAGDPWPGYIESIGDYFPEWSDACEPVHLLDGRVLRRELEAAGFILEEAHSERLAWDLDQACCEVIARCGP
;
A
#
# COMPACT_ATOMS: atom_id res chain seq x y z
N MET A 1 -16.04 11.34 12.70
CA MET A 1 -16.16 11.52 11.22
C MET A 1 -15.54 10.30 10.58
N SER A 2 -16.24 9.60 9.68
CA SER A 2 -15.60 8.52 8.90
C SER A 2 -14.49 9.14 8.06
N PRO A 3 -13.29 8.54 8.02
CA PRO A 3 -12.23 9.04 7.17
C PRO A 3 -12.70 9.01 5.71
N ALA A 4 -12.45 10.10 4.98
CA ALA A 4 -12.84 10.21 3.59
C ALA A 4 -12.02 9.22 2.74
N LEU A 5 -12.64 8.67 1.70
CA LEU A 5 -11.98 7.80 0.75
C LEU A 5 -11.00 8.63 -0.08
N ASP A 6 -9.71 8.26 -0.08
CA ASP A 6 -8.69 8.93 -0.88
C ASP A 6 -8.87 8.66 -2.39
N PRO A 7 -8.30 9.51 -3.26
CA PRO A 7 -8.45 9.38 -4.71
C PRO A 7 -7.98 8.03 -5.28
N LEU A 8 -6.90 7.46 -4.73
CA LEU A 8 -6.38 6.16 -5.17
C LEU A 8 -7.36 5.04 -4.84
N SER A 9 -7.90 5.02 -3.62
CA SER A 9 -8.92 4.06 -3.17
C SER A 9 -10.22 4.21 -3.98
N ILE A 10 -10.60 5.43 -4.38
CA ILE A 10 -11.73 5.65 -5.31
C ILE A 10 -11.48 4.97 -6.65
N ARG A 11 -10.27 5.11 -7.21
CA ARG A 11 -9.88 4.51 -8.50
C ARG A 11 -9.82 2.99 -8.41
N PHE A 12 -9.26 2.45 -7.33
CA PHE A 12 -9.28 1.02 -7.05
C PHE A 12 -10.72 0.47 -7.01
N ALA A 13 -11.61 1.12 -6.25
CA ALA A 13 -13.00 0.71 -6.15
C ALA A 13 -13.77 0.83 -7.49
N ALA A 14 -13.42 1.80 -8.33
CA ALA A 14 -13.97 1.94 -9.67
C ALA A 14 -13.52 0.83 -10.61
N HIS A 15 -12.22 0.46 -10.57
CA HIS A 15 -11.67 -0.68 -11.30
C HIS A 15 -12.34 -1.99 -10.86
N ALA A 16 -12.49 -2.19 -9.55
CA ALA A 16 -13.09 -3.38 -8.98
C ALA A 16 -14.53 -3.61 -9.48
N ARG A 17 -15.31 -2.54 -9.72
CA ARG A 17 -16.66 -2.63 -10.31
C ARG A 17 -16.66 -3.23 -11.71
N ALA A 18 -15.65 -2.89 -12.52
CA ALA A 18 -15.59 -3.33 -13.91
C ALA A 18 -15.10 -4.78 -14.06
N SER A 19 -14.51 -5.34 -13.00
CA SER A 19 -13.91 -6.66 -13.02
C SER A 19 -14.89 -7.75 -12.58
N LYS A 20 -14.83 -8.91 -13.26
CA LYS A 20 -15.49 -10.14 -12.82
C LYS A 20 -14.65 -10.95 -11.84
N SER A 21 -13.37 -10.63 -11.72
CA SER A 21 -12.42 -11.31 -10.85
C SER A 21 -12.33 -10.62 -9.49
N ALA A 22 -11.88 -11.36 -8.47
CA ALA A 22 -11.64 -10.79 -7.15
C ALA A 22 -10.57 -9.70 -7.18
N VAL A 23 -10.65 -8.79 -6.23
CA VAL A 23 -9.61 -7.80 -5.92
C VAL A 23 -9.07 -8.03 -4.52
N LEU A 24 -7.82 -7.64 -4.30
CA LEU A 24 -7.13 -7.77 -3.01
C LEU A 24 -6.91 -6.39 -2.39
N ASP A 25 -7.32 -6.21 -1.14
CA ASP A 25 -7.03 -5.03 -0.32
C ASP A 25 -6.06 -5.43 0.80
N VAL A 26 -4.81 -4.97 0.71
CA VAL A 26 -3.71 -5.32 1.61
C VAL A 26 -3.53 -4.22 2.66
N GLY A 27 -3.56 -4.59 3.94
CA GLY A 27 -3.58 -3.63 5.04
C GLY A 27 -4.90 -2.85 5.02
N CYS A 28 -6.01 -3.58 4.93
CA CYS A 28 -7.32 -2.98 4.74
C CYS A 28 -7.82 -2.15 5.94
N GLY A 29 -7.19 -2.31 7.12
CA GLY A 29 -7.63 -1.68 8.35
C GLY A 29 -9.12 -1.93 8.60
N THR A 30 -9.86 -0.89 8.95
CA THR A 30 -11.32 -0.93 9.15
C THR A 30 -12.13 -0.96 7.84
N GLY A 31 -11.46 -1.13 6.68
CA GLY A 31 -12.06 -1.48 5.41
C GLY A 31 -12.60 -0.32 4.57
N ILE A 32 -12.02 0.86 4.61
CA ILE A 32 -12.51 2.02 3.86
C ILE A 32 -12.56 1.71 2.35
N ALA A 33 -11.45 1.24 1.76
CA ALA A 33 -11.38 0.87 0.35
C ALA A 33 -12.17 -0.40 0.04
N THR A 34 -12.09 -1.39 0.94
CA THR A 34 -12.87 -2.65 0.85
C THR A 34 -14.36 -2.38 0.76
N LEU A 35 -14.94 -1.58 1.68
CA LEU A 35 -16.38 -1.26 1.68
C LEU A 35 -16.79 -0.49 0.43
N ALA A 36 -15.94 0.41 -0.05
CA ALA A 36 -16.19 1.14 -1.29
C ALA A 36 -16.21 0.23 -2.53
N ALA A 37 -15.34 -0.78 -2.58
CA ALA A 37 -15.32 -1.77 -3.65
C ALA A 37 -16.54 -2.72 -3.57
N LEU A 38 -16.88 -3.20 -2.37
CA LEU A 38 -18.07 -4.03 -2.12
C LEU A 38 -19.37 -3.32 -2.51
N ALA A 39 -19.51 -2.03 -2.17
CA ALA A 39 -20.67 -1.21 -2.53
C ALA A 39 -20.84 -1.09 -4.05
N ARG A 40 -19.77 -1.27 -4.82
CA ARG A 40 -19.77 -1.31 -6.29
C ARG A 40 -19.95 -2.70 -6.89
N GLY A 41 -20.16 -3.72 -6.04
CA GLY A 41 -20.44 -5.09 -6.46
C GLY A 41 -19.21 -5.99 -6.62
N ALA A 42 -18.03 -5.53 -6.24
CA ALA A 42 -16.80 -6.30 -6.34
C ALA A 42 -16.78 -7.51 -5.38
N HIS A 43 -16.01 -8.54 -5.76
CA HIS A 43 -15.53 -9.57 -4.83
C HIS A 43 -14.20 -9.12 -4.24
N VAL A 44 -14.11 -9.02 -2.92
CA VAL A 44 -12.95 -8.49 -2.22
C VAL A 44 -12.37 -9.52 -1.27
N ILE A 45 -11.06 -9.72 -1.34
CA ILE A 45 -10.28 -10.35 -0.28
C ILE A 45 -9.56 -9.21 0.45
N ALA A 46 -9.84 -9.05 1.74
CA ALA A 46 -9.28 -8.03 2.59
C ALA A 46 -8.35 -8.67 3.62
N ILE A 47 -7.13 -8.16 3.74
CA ILE A 47 -6.15 -8.68 4.68
C ILE A 47 -5.59 -7.56 5.56
N ASP A 48 -5.45 -7.87 6.84
CA ASP A 48 -4.80 -7.01 7.84
C ASP A 48 -4.26 -7.88 8.97
N PRO A 49 -3.12 -7.57 9.60
CA PRO A 49 -2.67 -8.26 10.81
C PRO A 49 -3.53 -7.93 12.03
N ASP A 50 -4.19 -6.77 12.06
CA ASP A 50 -5.03 -6.33 13.15
C ASP A 50 -6.42 -6.97 13.10
N GLN A 51 -6.66 -7.92 14.02
CA GLN A 51 -7.92 -8.63 14.12
C GLN A 51 -9.08 -7.73 14.59
N ASP A 52 -8.81 -6.69 15.35
CA ASP A 52 -9.84 -5.75 15.80
C ASP A 52 -10.32 -4.88 14.65
N ALA A 53 -9.39 -4.41 13.81
CA ALA A 53 -9.72 -3.73 12.56
C ALA A 53 -10.57 -4.61 11.63
N LEU A 54 -10.23 -5.90 11.51
CA LEU A 54 -11.03 -6.84 10.71
C LEU A 54 -12.43 -7.09 11.30
N ARG A 55 -12.56 -7.14 12.63
CA ARG A 55 -13.88 -7.22 13.28
C ARG A 55 -14.73 -5.98 13.00
N GLU A 56 -14.11 -4.80 13.05
CA GLU A 56 -14.80 -3.54 12.72
C GLU A 56 -15.24 -3.53 11.24
N LEU A 57 -14.36 -3.95 10.30
CA LEU A 57 -14.71 -4.10 8.89
C LEU A 57 -15.95 -5.00 8.73
N LEU A 58 -15.97 -6.17 9.37
CA LEU A 58 -17.11 -7.09 9.32
C LEU A 58 -18.38 -6.45 9.90
N ALA A 59 -18.29 -5.79 11.06
CA ALA A 59 -19.42 -5.13 11.69
C ALA A 59 -20.02 -3.99 10.82
N ARG A 60 -19.20 -3.32 10.02
CA ARG A 60 -19.61 -2.25 9.11
C ARG A 60 -20.10 -2.76 7.76
N THR A 61 -19.83 -4.04 7.42
CA THR A 61 -20.23 -4.61 6.14
C THR A 61 -21.72 -4.98 6.13
N PRO A 62 -22.53 -4.47 5.21
CA PRO A 62 -23.92 -4.91 5.05
C PRO A 62 -24.01 -6.42 4.79
N THR A 63 -24.95 -7.11 5.43
CA THR A 63 -25.10 -8.58 5.35
C THR A 63 -25.22 -9.08 3.91
N VAL A 64 -25.87 -8.32 3.04
CA VAL A 64 -26.02 -8.63 1.60
C VAL A 64 -24.68 -8.65 0.85
N GLN A 65 -23.63 -8.06 1.40
CA GLN A 65 -22.29 -8.02 0.79
C GLN A 65 -21.38 -9.14 1.30
N TYR A 66 -21.71 -9.83 2.40
CA TYR A 66 -20.89 -10.91 2.95
C TYR A 66 -20.49 -12.00 1.95
N PRO A 67 -21.35 -12.45 1.02
CA PRO A 67 -20.95 -13.46 0.04
C PRO A 67 -19.82 -13.01 -0.90
N ARG A 68 -19.52 -11.71 -0.95
CA ARG A 68 -18.46 -11.13 -1.78
C ARG A 68 -17.24 -10.66 -0.99
N LEU A 69 -17.22 -10.87 0.34
CA LEU A 69 -16.11 -10.48 1.21
C LEU A 69 -15.44 -11.71 1.82
N GLN A 70 -14.13 -11.77 1.71
CA GLN A 70 -13.29 -12.66 2.51
C GLN A 70 -12.31 -11.81 3.32
N VAL A 71 -12.17 -12.11 4.62
CA VAL A 71 -11.18 -11.45 5.48
C VAL A 71 -10.16 -12.45 5.97
N ARG A 72 -8.89 -12.03 6.08
CA ARG A 72 -7.81 -12.86 6.61
C ARG A 72 -6.89 -12.04 7.50
N ALA A 73 -6.63 -12.53 8.71
CA ALA A 73 -5.57 -12.01 9.56
C ALA A 73 -4.22 -12.48 8.99
N ALA A 74 -3.49 -11.57 8.34
CA ALA A 74 -2.21 -11.87 7.72
C ALA A 74 -1.43 -10.58 7.41
N ARG A 75 -0.10 -10.70 7.22
CA ARG A 75 0.79 -9.59 6.89
C ARG A 75 1.70 -9.90 5.70
N LEU A 76 2.16 -8.85 5.04
CA LEU A 76 3.24 -8.93 4.06
C LEU A 76 4.58 -9.25 4.75
N PRO A 77 5.51 -9.90 4.05
CA PRO A 77 5.37 -10.52 2.73
C PRO A 77 4.87 -11.96 2.78
N ASP A 78 4.48 -12.48 3.96
CA ASP A 78 4.24 -13.89 4.26
C ASP A 78 2.85 -14.38 3.79
N LEU A 79 2.43 -13.89 2.65
CA LEU A 79 1.16 -14.26 2.01
C LEU A 79 1.41 -15.12 0.79
N ASN A 80 0.49 -16.03 0.54
CA ASN A 80 0.51 -16.82 -0.68
C ASN A 80 -0.90 -16.92 -1.28
N PHE A 81 -1.00 -16.50 -2.53
CA PHE A 81 -2.18 -16.67 -3.37
C PHE A 81 -1.80 -17.41 -4.65
N LYS A 82 -2.81 -17.93 -5.36
CA LYS A 82 -2.63 -18.56 -6.66
C LYS A 82 -2.09 -17.55 -7.66
N PHE A 83 -1.39 -18.05 -8.67
CA PHE A 83 -1.00 -17.27 -9.83
C PHE A 83 -2.24 -16.72 -10.56
N ALA A 84 -2.17 -15.47 -11.03
CA ALA A 84 -3.22 -14.82 -11.79
C ALA A 84 -4.61 -14.99 -11.12
N HIS A 85 -4.79 -14.43 -9.93
CA HIS A 85 -6.00 -14.57 -9.13
C HIS A 85 -6.79 -13.28 -9.00
N PHE A 86 -6.10 -12.13 -9.06
CA PHE A 86 -6.70 -10.81 -8.84
C PHE A 86 -6.64 -9.94 -10.10
N SER A 87 -7.68 -9.16 -10.31
CA SER A 87 -7.67 -8.10 -11.33
C SER A 87 -7.04 -6.82 -10.82
N ALA A 88 -7.07 -6.60 -9.51
CA ALA A 88 -6.39 -5.48 -8.87
C ALA A 88 -5.90 -5.85 -7.47
N VAL A 89 -4.79 -5.23 -7.07
CA VAL A 89 -4.27 -5.21 -5.70
C VAL A 89 -4.20 -3.75 -5.25
N HIS A 90 -4.70 -3.47 -4.06
CA HIS A 90 -4.62 -2.19 -3.40
C HIS A 90 -3.74 -2.31 -2.16
N VAL A 91 -2.79 -1.38 -2.01
CA VAL A 91 -1.85 -1.33 -0.89
C VAL A 91 -1.67 0.13 -0.49
N SER A 92 -2.36 0.54 0.55
CA SER A 92 -2.31 1.93 1.01
C SER A 92 -1.74 2.03 2.41
N ARG A 93 -0.64 2.76 2.57
CA ARG A 93 0.04 3.00 3.84
C ARG A 93 0.44 1.70 4.58
N VAL A 94 0.98 0.74 3.85
CA VAL A 94 1.47 -0.55 4.38
C VAL A 94 2.95 -0.75 4.12
N LEU A 95 3.45 -0.30 2.96
CA LEU A 95 4.81 -0.62 2.52
C LEU A 95 5.90 -0.03 3.41
N HIS A 96 5.59 1.01 4.17
CA HIS A 96 6.53 1.68 5.06
C HIS A 96 7.00 0.84 6.27
N VAL A 97 6.36 -0.30 6.55
CA VAL A 97 6.80 -1.24 7.60
C VAL A 97 7.68 -2.36 7.07
N LEU A 98 8.00 -2.36 5.77
CA LEU A 98 8.80 -3.40 5.12
C LEU A 98 10.22 -2.89 4.88
N ASP A 99 11.22 -3.71 5.19
CA ASP A 99 12.58 -3.49 4.71
C ASP A 99 12.68 -3.72 3.19
N GLY A 100 13.84 -3.43 2.60
CA GLY A 100 14.03 -3.53 1.17
C GLY A 100 13.87 -4.93 0.59
N GLU A 101 14.24 -5.98 1.34
CA GLU A 101 14.09 -7.36 0.90
C GLU A 101 12.62 -7.82 0.97
N ALA A 102 11.94 -7.50 2.06
CA ALA A 102 10.51 -7.77 2.21
C ALA A 102 9.68 -7.02 1.15
N LEU A 103 10.08 -5.79 0.81
CA LEU A 103 9.46 -4.99 -0.25
C LEU A 103 9.59 -5.67 -1.62
N ARG A 104 10.78 -6.15 -1.99
CA ARG A 104 11.01 -6.90 -3.23
C ARG A 104 10.15 -8.17 -3.29
N ARG A 105 10.10 -8.92 -2.19
CA ARG A 105 9.24 -10.11 -2.11
C ARG A 105 7.76 -9.76 -2.27
N ALA A 106 7.32 -8.67 -1.66
CA ALA A 106 5.94 -8.20 -1.79
C ALA A 106 5.60 -7.85 -3.25
N PHE A 107 6.46 -7.09 -3.95
CA PHE A 107 6.23 -6.74 -5.35
C PHE A 107 6.24 -7.96 -6.28
N ALA A 108 7.18 -8.90 -6.10
CA ALA A 108 7.19 -10.15 -6.84
C ALA A 108 5.92 -10.98 -6.61
N ASN A 109 5.40 -10.98 -5.39
CA ASN A 109 4.14 -11.64 -5.05
C ASN A 109 2.95 -10.94 -5.71
N PHE A 110 2.85 -9.61 -5.65
CA PHE A 110 1.77 -8.87 -6.29
C PHE A 110 1.75 -9.12 -7.81
N PHE A 111 2.92 -9.10 -8.47
CA PHE A 111 3.03 -9.42 -9.88
C PHE A 111 2.52 -10.82 -10.20
N ARG A 112 2.92 -11.81 -9.42
CA ARG A 112 2.49 -13.19 -9.60
C ARG A 112 0.98 -13.39 -9.37
N TRP A 113 0.38 -12.65 -8.44
CA TRP A 113 -1.04 -12.80 -8.08
C TRP A 113 -1.99 -12.06 -9.02
N LEU A 114 -1.51 -11.05 -9.70
CA LEU A 114 -2.31 -10.31 -10.66
C LEU A 114 -2.47 -11.10 -11.97
N TYR A 115 -3.62 -10.93 -12.60
CA TYR A 115 -3.79 -11.32 -14.00
C TYR A 115 -2.89 -10.48 -14.91
N PRO A 116 -2.57 -10.93 -16.16
CA PRO A 116 -2.07 -10.05 -17.21
C PRO A 116 -2.97 -8.81 -17.31
N GLU A 117 -2.38 -7.63 -17.44
CA GLU A 117 -3.06 -6.31 -17.43
C GLU A 117 -3.73 -5.95 -16.09
N GLY A 118 -3.63 -6.80 -15.06
CA GLY A 118 -4.11 -6.51 -13.70
C GLY A 118 -3.36 -5.34 -13.08
N LYS A 119 -4.03 -4.57 -12.23
CA LYS A 119 -3.50 -3.29 -11.73
C LYS A 119 -3.11 -3.33 -10.26
N LEU A 120 -2.00 -2.68 -9.96
CA LEU A 120 -1.49 -2.45 -8.61
C LEU A 120 -1.66 -0.97 -8.26
N TYR A 121 -2.36 -0.70 -7.16
CA TYR A 121 -2.62 0.63 -6.61
C TYR A 121 -1.84 0.78 -5.32
N ILE A 122 -0.86 1.68 -5.27
CA ILE A 122 0.03 1.91 -4.13
C ILE A 122 -0.11 3.33 -3.64
N SER A 123 -0.27 3.49 -2.31
CA SER A 123 0.02 4.73 -1.59
C SER A 123 0.97 4.42 -0.44
N THR A 124 2.05 5.19 -0.31
CA THR A 124 3.05 4.99 0.75
C THR A 124 3.62 6.31 1.23
N LEU A 125 4.24 6.30 2.41
CA LEU A 125 4.88 7.48 2.98
C LEU A 125 6.08 7.91 2.14
N SER A 126 6.17 9.22 1.86
CA SER A 126 7.27 9.82 1.10
C SER A 126 8.24 10.56 2.02
N PRO A 127 9.55 10.53 1.73
CA PRO A 127 10.55 11.25 2.52
C PRO A 127 10.50 12.77 2.36
N VAL A 128 9.77 13.30 1.36
CA VAL A 128 9.72 14.75 1.06
C VAL A 128 8.64 15.52 1.83
N GLY A 129 7.87 14.88 2.68
CA GLY A 129 6.87 15.55 3.54
C GLY A 129 7.52 16.45 4.59
N ALA A 130 6.86 17.57 4.93
CA ALA A 130 7.35 18.51 5.94
C ALA A 130 7.57 17.82 7.30
N PHE A 131 6.76 16.84 7.63
CA PHE A 131 6.91 16.02 8.84
C PHE A 131 8.30 15.36 8.93
N TRP A 132 8.87 14.90 7.80
CA TRP A 132 10.17 14.23 7.75
C TRP A 132 11.36 15.19 7.62
N SER A 133 11.17 16.52 7.81
CA SER A 133 12.22 17.51 7.70
C SER A 133 13.49 17.22 8.54
N PRO A 134 13.42 16.63 9.76
CA PRO A 134 14.62 16.26 10.51
C PRO A 134 15.51 15.24 9.77
N PHE A 135 14.91 14.38 8.94
CA PHE A 135 15.62 13.35 8.18
C PHE A 135 16.08 13.82 6.79
N HIS A 136 15.60 14.94 6.27
CA HIS A 136 15.85 15.35 4.87
C HIS A 136 17.33 15.44 4.50
N ALA A 137 18.17 16.00 5.36
CA ALA A 137 19.59 16.17 5.06
C ALA A 137 20.30 14.82 4.86
N GLU A 138 20.03 13.87 5.73
CA GLU A 138 20.59 12.53 5.64
C GLU A 138 20.00 11.75 4.45
N TYR A 139 18.72 11.84 4.21
CA TYR A 139 18.07 11.28 3.02
C TYR A 139 18.77 11.73 1.73
N GLN A 140 19.08 13.04 1.58
CA GLN A 140 19.76 13.57 0.41
C GLN A 140 21.22 13.07 0.30
N GLN A 141 21.92 12.94 1.42
CA GLN A 141 23.26 12.34 1.45
C GLN A 141 23.24 10.88 0.98
N ARG A 142 22.30 10.08 1.48
CA ARG A 142 22.12 8.67 1.10
C ARG A 142 21.77 8.53 -0.39
N VAL A 143 20.90 9.41 -0.89
CA VAL A 143 20.58 9.48 -2.34
C VAL A 143 21.83 9.75 -3.16
N THR A 144 22.63 10.75 -2.76
CA THR A 144 23.87 11.13 -3.46
C THR A 144 24.92 10.01 -3.41
N ALA A 145 24.99 9.28 -2.31
CA ALA A 145 25.85 8.12 -2.14
C ALA A 145 25.40 6.87 -2.94
N GLY A 146 24.22 6.91 -3.56
CA GLY A 146 23.68 5.79 -4.32
C GLY A 146 23.11 4.66 -3.44
N ASP A 147 22.73 4.99 -2.20
CA ASP A 147 22.05 4.02 -1.31
C ASP A 147 20.79 3.47 -2.01
N PRO A 148 20.63 2.15 -2.12
CA PRO A 148 19.41 1.56 -2.71
C PRO A 148 18.14 1.85 -1.91
N TRP A 149 18.25 2.12 -0.61
CA TRP A 149 17.12 2.35 0.30
C TRP A 149 17.29 3.64 1.11
N PRO A 150 17.41 4.82 0.46
CA PRO A 150 17.80 6.05 1.14
C PRO A 150 16.78 6.52 2.17
N GLY A 151 15.53 6.08 2.06
CA GLY A 151 14.44 6.43 2.99
C GLY A 151 14.21 5.41 4.11
N TYR A 152 15.09 4.41 4.28
CA TYR A 152 14.97 3.46 5.38
C TYR A 152 15.53 4.05 6.69
N ILE A 153 14.68 4.13 7.70
CA ILE A 153 14.99 4.62 9.05
C ILE A 153 14.86 3.43 10.00
N GLU A 154 15.96 3.03 10.63
CA GLU A 154 15.98 1.91 11.56
C GLU A 154 15.34 2.29 12.91
N SER A 155 15.60 3.52 13.37
CA SER A 155 15.03 4.06 14.61
C SER A 155 14.45 5.45 14.36
N ILE A 156 13.13 5.57 14.46
CA ILE A 156 12.46 6.86 14.29
C ILE A 156 12.83 7.85 15.41
N GLY A 157 13.19 7.34 16.59
CA GLY A 157 13.62 8.14 17.74
C GLY A 157 14.89 8.94 17.50
N ASP A 158 15.73 8.55 16.51
CA ASP A 158 16.94 9.29 16.14
C ASP A 158 16.61 10.68 15.55
N TYR A 159 15.41 10.84 15.00
CA TYR A 159 14.93 12.08 14.37
C TYR A 159 13.78 12.74 15.14
N PHE A 160 13.08 11.98 15.95
CA PHE A 160 11.91 12.41 16.73
C PHE A 160 12.05 11.91 18.17
N PRO A 161 12.73 12.67 19.05
CA PRO A 161 13.00 12.24 20.42
C PRO A 161 11.75 11.91 21.24
N GLU A 162 10.60 12.52 20.92
CA GLU A 162 9.30 12.22 21.52
C GLU A 162 8.79 10.79 21.20
N TRP A 163 9.39 10.13 20.22
CA TRP A 163 9.10 8.77 19.81
C TRP A 163 10.26 7.81 20.06
N SER A 164 11.14 8.14 21.00
CA SER A 164 12.30 7.32 21.36
C SER A 164 11.97 5.90 21.78
N ASP A 165 10.76 5.66 22.28
CA ASP A 165 10.27 4.33 22.66
C ASP A 165 9.71 3.53 21.47
N ALA A 166 9.55 4.15 20.29
CA ALA A 166 9.12 3.48 19.07
C ALA A 166 10.32 2.80 18.39
N CYS A 167 10.47 1.50 18.62
CA CYS A 167 11.57 0.70 18.09
C CYS A 167 11.30 0.12 16.69
N GLU A 168 10.18 0.47 16.06
CA GLU A 168 9.85 -0.07 14.74
C GLU A 168 10.49 0.76 13.63
N PRO A 169 11.12 0.10 12.63
CA PRO A 169 11.70 0.79 11.49
C PRO A 169 10.60 1.39 10.60
N VAL A 170 10.95 2.47 9.90
CA VAL A 170 10.08 3.12 8.92
C VAL A 170 10.80 3.21 7.59
N HIS A 171 10.15 2.80 6.51
CA HIS A 171 10.67 2.88 5.15
C HIS A 171 9.91 3.92 4.33
N LEU A 172 10.47 5.09 4.18
CA LEU A 172 9.93 6.16 3.33
C LEU A 172 10.31 5.87 1.88
N LEU A 173 9.33 5.81 1.00
CA LEU A 173 9.54 5.43 -0.38
C LEU A 173 9.24 6.59 -1.33
N ASP A 174 10.23 7.01 -2.08
CA ASP A 174 10.06 7.98 -3.16
C ASP A 174 9.71 7.33 -4.50
N GLY A 175 9.31 8.15 -5.46
CA GLY A 175 8.91 7.69 -6.79
C GLY A 175 10.06 7.00 -7.57
N ARG A 176 11.33 7.29 -7.28
CA ARG A 176 12.50 6.65 -7.94
C ARG A 176 12.68 5.23 -7.43
N VAL A 177 12.60 5.05 -6.11
CA VAL A 177 12.69 3.72 -5.48
C VAL A 177 11.51 2.85 -5.93
N LEU A 178 10.28 3.38 -5.86
CA LEU A 178 9.10 2.63 -6.31
C LEU A 178 9.20 2.24 -7.77
N ARG A 179 9.58 3.16 -8.67
CA ARG A 179 9.78 2.85 -10.09
C ARG A 179 10.79 1.73 -10.29
N ARG A 180 11.99 1.87 -9.71
CA ARG A 180 13.05 0.87 -9.84
C ARG A 180 12.61 -0.52 -9.43
N GLU A 181 11.98 -0.63 -8.26
CA GLU A 181 11.60 -1.94 -7.71
C GLU A 181 10.38 -2.55 -8.41
N LEU A 182 9.42 -1.72 -8.83
CA LEU A 182 8.26 -2.18 -9.59
C LEU A 182 8.66 -2.64 -11.00
N GLU A 183 9.51 -1.88 -11.71
CA GLU A 183 10.04 -2.28 -13.02
C GLU A 183 10.88 -3.55 -12.91
N ALA A 184 11.70 -3.69 -11.87
CA ALA A 184 12.45 -4.91 -11.60
C ALA A 184 11.55 -6.12 -11.32
N ALA A 185 10.37 -5.92 -10.73
CA ALA A 185 9.37 -6.96 -10.52
C ALA A 185 8.53 -7.28 -11.78
N GLY A 186 8.69 -6.54 -12.89
CA GLY A 186 7.99 -6.75 -14.16
C GLY A 186 6.78 -5.86 -14.40
N PHE A 187 6.50 -4.90 -13.51
CA PHE A 187 5.39 -3.96 -13.68
C PHE A 187 5.71 -2.86 -14.69
N ILE A 188 4.67 -2.37 -15.34
CA ILE A 188 4.70 -1.18 -16.20
C ILE A 188 3.97 -0.08 -15.41
N LEU A 189 4.67 1.04 -15.13
CA LEU A 189 4.07 2.16 -14.44
C LEU A 189 3.16 2.94 -15.40
N GLU A 190 1.91 3.13 -15.01
CA GLU A 190 0.96 3.96 -15.75
C GLU A 190 0.95 5.39 -15.21
N GLU A 191 0.98 5.54 -13.88
CA GLU A 191 0.96 6.83 -13.20
C GLU A 191 1.85 6.78 -11.97
N ALA A 192 2.56 7.86 -11.71
CA ALA A 192 3.31 8.06 -10.49
C ALA A 192 3.14 9.53 -10.06
N HIS A 193 2.61 9.74 -8.87
CA HIS A 193 2.49 11.04 -8.24
C HIS A 193 3.31 11.02 -6.97
N SER A 194 4.45 11.69 -6.98
CA SER A 194 5.18 12.04 -5.78
C SER A 194 4.58 13.34 -5.23
N GLU A 195 4.41 13.41 -3.89
CA GLU A 195 4.06 14.65 -3.18
C GLU A 195 2.56 15.00 -3.08
N ARG A 196 1.65 14.04 -3.04
CA ARG A 196 0.34 14.36 -2.48
C ARG A 196 0.42 14.43 -0.95
N LEU A 197 -0.02 15.55 -0.39
CA LEU A 197 -0.26 15.64 1.06
C LEU A 197 -1.36 14.63 1.42
N ALA A 198 -1.06 13.75 2.34
CA ALA A 198 -2.11 12.97 2.97
C ALA A 198 -3.01 13.95 3.75
N TRP A 199 -4.28 13.94 3.47
CA TRP A 199 -5.30 14.88 3.97
C TRP A 199 -5.47 14.88 5.51
N ASP A 200 -4.77 14.01 6.23
CA ASP A 200 -4.90 13.85 7.68
C ASP A 200 -3.61 14.03 8.51
N LEU A 201 -2.42 14.17 7.92
CA LEU A 201 -1.17 14.09 8.69
C LEU A 201 -0.01 14.99 8.24
N ASP A 202 -0.17 16.01 7.45
CA ASP A 202 0.94 16.82 6.88
C ASP A 202 2.09 15.95 6.29
N GLN A 203 1.82 14.68 6.03
CA GLN A 203 2.75 13.72 5.44
C GLN A 203 2.52 13.62 3.95
N ALA A 204 3.59 13.77 3.18
CA ALA A 204 3.54 13.52 1.76
C ALA A 204 3.44 12.01 1.49
N CYS A 205 2.58 11.63 0.56
CA CYS A 205 2.48 10.27 0.06
C CYS A 205 2.97 10.19 -1.38
N CYS A 206 3.65 9.11 -1.71
CA CYS A 206 3.90 8.71 -3.08
C CYS A 206 2.79 7.75 -3.52
N GLU A 207 2.08 8.11 -4.60
CA GLU A 207 1.02 7.27 -5.18
C GLU A 207 1.48 6.73 -6.53
N VAL A 208 1.29 5.44 -6.75
CA VAL A 208 1.63 4.76 -8.01
C VAL A 208 0.48 3.87 -8.45
N ILE A 209 0.17 3.92 -9.75
CA ILE A 209 -0.62 2.89 -10.43
C ILE A 209 0.28 2.22 -11.44
N ALA A 210 0.39 0.91 -11.31
CA ALA A 210 1.15 0.08 -12.22
C ALA A 210 0.30 -1.10 -12.70
N ARG A 211 0.65 -1.70 -13.84
CA ARG A 211 -0.01 -2.89 -14.36
C ARG A 211 0.99 -4.00 -14.65
N CYS A 212 0.52 -5.24 -14.59
CA CYS A 212 1.26 -6.35 -15.16
C CYS A 212 1.38 -6.19 -16.67
N GLY A 213 2.51 -6.59 -17.22
CA GLY A 213 2.64 -6.75 -18.66
C GLY A 213 1.69 -7.84 -19.19
N PRO A 214 1.54 -7.92 -20.53
CA PRO A 214 0.70 -8.92 -21.20
C PRO A 214 1.21 -10.35 -20.97
#